data_cc3d2bf5a7758cf30b0a910ba0ff0c14
#
_entry.id   cc3d2bf5a7758cf30b0a910ba0ff0c14
#
_cell.length_a   1.000
_cell.length_b   1.000
_cell.length_c   1.000
_cell.angle_alpha   90.00
_cell.angle_beta   90.00
_cell.angle_gamma   90.00
#
_symmetry.space_group_name_H-M   'P 1'
#
loop_
_entity.id
_entity.type
_entity.pdbx_description
1 polymer ?
#
loop_
_entity_poly.entity_id
_entity_poly.type
_entity_poly.pdbx_seq_one_letter_code
_entity_poly.pdbx_strand_id
1 'polypeptide(L)'
;VSIIKARCCGVLALVAVAGIAFGTSVHRDTTKTLVEDYERLAAQTDGNVGADWPDVRPIAVAARFEAYRRLNVRLQALPKLPAETDEAETRELLSWRLGILVEGARFDEERIPFDNGDGFFNTANYAAAQTIIRSAADANAWLARLSRLPDYYAAQIVNMRRGLATGFTQPKPIAEGILATLRIAADQPVDLSPLLTPLAHLPQSMPAEAVRRLRVESMHVLVNLIKPAQREMVRFFTEEYVPSARLTTGARSLPDGDAYYPFLIRRSTTLPLSPEEVETIGRAEVRRLTAEMEVAMRDTGWQGTLVDFIAMLRQNPQFYAADLQTYVEKASEIGKRVDGLLPLWFGKLPRLPWSIRRKPPEQESSSSGYDLGDPAKGVAGSVVVGTHSYREPLFSLPSWILHEGVPGHHLQIALAQERSDLPPFRRKDDVTAFVEGWALYAERLGEEMGVYRDPYERFGRLAFNVWRACRLVMDVGIHWHGQAPAEAERCLLERTTLPRATADYETARYTAWPAQALAYKIGELHIVALRQRAEAQLGTAFDLRSFHDRLIDDGPMPLELATRHIDRWLDRLAGGAPSRKTN
;
A
#
# COMPACT_ATOMS: atom_id res chain seq x y z
N VAL A 1 -41.21 -58.11 14.87
CA VAL A 1 -42.41 -58.50 15.61
C VAL A 1 -42.83 -57.29 16.44
N SER A 2 -44.13 -56.88 16.22
CA SER A 2 -45.04 -56.04 17.03
C SER A 2 -44.65 -54.58 17.32
N ILE A 3 -45.17 -53.66 16.67
CA ILE A 3 -46.38 -52.82 16.76
C ILE A 3 -46.92 -52.62 18.18
N ILE A 4 -46.83 -51.39 18.72
CA ILE A 4 -47.86 -50.81 19.58
C ILE A 4 -48.01 -49.32 19.19
N LYS A 5 -49.24 -49.01 18.70
CA LYS A 5 -49.81 -47.67 18.57
C LYS A 5 -50.27 -47.19 19.94
N ALA A 6 -50.01 -45.92 20.25
CA ALA A 6 -50.81 -45.24 21.27
C ALA A 6 -51.19 -43.83 20.73
N ARG A 7 -52.47 -43.62 20.77
CA ARG A 7 -53.23 -42.43 20.38
C ARG A 7 -53.16 -41.35 21.46
N CYS A 8 -53.09 -40.09 21.03
CA CYS A 8 -54.08 -39.06 21.33
C CYS A 8 -53.90 -38.17 22.49
N CYS A 9 -54.05 -37.07 22.42
CA CYS A 9 -55.15 -36.11 22.60
C CYS A 9 -54.60 -34.70 22.49
N GLY A 10 -55.19 -33.95 21.62
CA GLY A 10 -54.84 -32.52 21.44
C GLY A 10 -55.41 -31.69 22.59
N VAL A 11 -54.66 -30.68 22.94
CA VAL A 11 -55.13 -29.46 23.55
C VAL A 11 -54.66 -28.31 22.71
N LEU A 12 -55.57 -27.72 21.94
CA LEU A 12 -55.37 -26.42 21.27
C LEU A 12 -55.33 -25.36 22.36
N ALA A 13 -54.16 -24.83 22.65
CA ALA A 13 -54.02 -23.54 23.33
C ALA A 13 -53.88 -22.46 22.28
N LEU A 14 -54.93 -21.68 22.07
CA LEU A 14 -54.86 -20.41 21.31
C LEU A 14 -54.00 -19.44 22.10
N VAL A 15 -52.75 -19.24 21.66
CA VAL A 15 -51.93 -18.10 22.07
C VAL A 15 -52.23 -16.98 21.10
N ALA A 16 -52.98 -15.97 21.55
CA ALA A 16 -53.16 -14.71 20.85
C ALA A 16 -51.79 -14.01 20.80
N VAL A 17 -51.12 -14.09 19.66
CA VAL A 17 -49.93 -13.27 19.37
C VAL A 17 -50.41 -11.85 19.10
N ALA A 18 -50.25 -10.98 20.09
CA ALA A 18 -50.36 -9.54 19.89
C ALA A 18 -49.26 -9.14 18.89
N GLY A 19 -49.66 -8.85 17.68
CA GLY A 19 -48.79 -8.32 16.64
C GLY A 19 -48.24 -6.96 17.04
N ILE A 20 -47.07 -6.92 17.64
CA ILE A 20 -46.24 -5.72 17.68
C ILE A 20 -45.74 -5.51 16.23
N ALA A 21 -46.42 -4.66 15.51
CA ALA A 21 -45.93 -4.14 14.23
C ALA A 21 -44.62 -3.37 14.54
N PHE A 22 -43.48 -4.04 14.47
CA PHE A 22 -42.23 -3.35 14.26
C PHE A 22 -42.32 -2.71 12.89
N GLY A 23 -42.61 -1.42 12.88
CA GLY A 23 -42.43 -0.58 11.71
C GLY A 23 -40.95 -0.61 11.35
N THR A 24 -40.57 -1.58 10.53
CA THR A 24 -39.31 -1.49 9.79
C THR A 24 -39.46 -0.29 8.88
N SER A 25 -38.93 0.87 9.29
CA SER A 25 -38.62 1.91 8.35
C SER A 25 -37.72 1.26 7.30
N VAL A 26 -38.26 0.99 6.12
CA VAL A 26 -37.48 0.59 4.95
C VAL A 26 -36.56 1.77 4.69
N HIS A 27 -35.37 1.76 5.29
CA HIS A 27 -34.33 2.72 4.97
C HIS A 27 -34.00 2.48 3.50
N ARG A 28 -34.42 3.40 2.66
CA ARG A 28 -34.14 3.36 1.24
C ARG A 28 -32.64 3.50 1.08
N ASP A 29 -31.99 2.51 0.47
CA ASP A 29 -30.56 2.57 0.19
C ASP A 29 -30.21 3.84 -0.56
N THR A 30 -29.17 4.51 -0.14
CA THR A 30 -28.56 5.67 -0.78
C THR A 30 -27.06 5.42 -0.92
N THR A 31 -26.38 6.12 -1.80
CA THR A 31 -24.92 6.02 -1.93
C THR A 31 -24.25 6.25 -0.58
N LYS A 32 -24.70 7.25 0.17
CA LYS A 32 -24.15 7.59 1.49
C LYS A 32 -24.26 6.41 2.47
N THR A 33 -25.45 5.81 2.59
CA THR A 33 -25.65 4.70 3.53
C THR A 33 -24.83 3.46 3.15
N LEU A 34 -24.66 3.20 1.85
CA LEU A 34 -23.83 2.08 1.38
C LEU A 34 -22.33 2.34 1.59
N VAL A 35 -21.87 3.58 1.45
CA VAL A 35 -20.50 3.97 1.81
C VAL A 35 -20.26 3.79 3.31
N GLU A 36 -21.17 4.24 4.16
CA GLU A 36 -21.07 4.06 5.62
C GLU A 36 -21.05 2.57 6.01
N ASP A 37 -21.85 1.74 5.34
CA ASP A 37 -21.82 0.27 5.53
C ASP A 37 -20.48 -0.33 5.11
N TYR A 38 -19.92 0.11 3.97
CA TYR A 38 -18.60 -0.32 3.50
C TYR A 38 -17.49 0.06 4.50
N GLU A 39 -17.44 1.32 4.93
CA GLU A 39 -16.44 1.81 5.87
C GLU A 39 -16.49 1.05 7.20
N ARG A 40 -17.69 0.73 7.69
CA ARG A 40 -17.87 -0.08 8.90
C ARG A 40 -17.36 -1.51 8.73
N LEU A 41 -17.54 -2.11 7.55
CA LEU A 41 -17.00 -3.44 7.24
C LEU A 41 -15.47 -3.40 7.09
N ALA A 42 -14.94 -2.39 6.40
CA ALA A 42 -13.50 -2.21 6.21
C ALA A 42 -12.76 -2.00 7.54
N ALA A 43 -13.36 -1.22 8.46
CA ALA A 43 -12.78 -1.00 9.79
C ALA A 43 -12.61 -2.29 10.62
N GLN A 44 -13.32 -3.38 10.31
CA GLN A 44 -13.16 -4.67 11.00
C GLN A 44 -11.82 -5.37 10.68
N THR A 45 -11.14 -4.95 9.62
CA THR A 45 -9.83 -5.48 9.22
C THR A 45 -8.67 -4.56 9.59
N ASP A 46 -8.97 -3.33 10.00
CA ASP A 46 -7.94 -2.36 10.40
C ASP A 46 -7.45 -2.67 11.82
N GLY A 47 -6.25 -3.18 11.92
CA GLY A 47 -5.58 -3.44 13.19
C GLY A 47 -5.26 -2.19 14.02
N ASN A 48 -5.40 -0.99 13.47
CA ASN A 48 -5.15 0.27 14.18
C ASN A 48 -6.42 0.83 14.84
N VAL A 49 -7.59 0.31 14.51
CA VAL A 49 -8.88 0.81 14.95
C VAL A 49 -9.56 -0.17 15.91
N GLY A 50 -10.31 0.35 16.88
CA GLY A 50 -11.16 -0.43 17.76
C GLY A 50 -10.47 -0.97 19.03
N ALA A 51 -11.27 -1.61 19.86
CA ALA A 51 -10.84 -2.18 21.14
C ALA A 51 -10.20 -3.57 20.98
N ASP A 52 -10.48 -4.27 19.88
CA ASP A 52 -10.03 -5.63 19.61
C ASP A 52 -9.09 -5.72 18.39
N TRP A 53 -8.42 -6.85 18.26
CA TRP A 53 -7.68 -7.18 17.03
C TRP A 53 -8.64 -7.67 15.94
N PRO A 54 -8.27 -7.56 14.65
CA PRO A 54 -9.11 -8.09 13.57
C PRO A 54 -9.50 -9.55 13.78
N ASP A 55 -10.77 -9.87 13.57
CA ASP A 55 -11.21 -11.27 13.62
C ASP A 55 -10.90 -11.95 12.28
N VAL A 56 -9.81 -12.71 12.29
CA VAL A 56 -9.26 -13.42 11.11
C VAL A 56 -9.68 -14.91 11.09
N ARG A 57 -10.55 -15.33 12.00
CA ARG A 57 -11.08 -16.70 11.98
C ARG A 57 -11.86 -16.96 10.70
N PRO A 58 -11.74 -18.15 10.09
CA PRO A 58 -12.36 -18.43 8.78
C PRO A 58 -13.85 -18.10 8.71
N ILE A 59 -14.60 -18.35 9.78
CA ILE A 59 -16.04 -18.05 9.84
C ILE A 59 -16.31 -16.53 9.79
N ALA A 60 -15.50 -15.72 10.47
CA ALA A 60 -15.65 -14.26 10.48
C ALA A 60 -15.24 -13.67 9.13
N VAL A 61 -14.17 -14.19 8.54
CA VAL A 61 -13.71 -13.81 7.19
C VAL A 61 -14.80 -14.12 6.16
N ALA A 62 -15.37 -15.33 6.16
CA ALA A 62 -16.45 -15.71 5.26
C ALA A 62 -17.70 -14.81 5.44
N ALA A 63 -18.07 -14.50 6.68
CA ALA A 63 -19.20 -13.61 6.97
C ALA A 63 -18.97 -12.19 6.45
N ARG A 64 -17.74 -11.68 6.54
CA ARG A 64 -17.36 -10.36 6.04
C ARG A 64 -17.42 -10.30 4.51
N PHE A 65 -16.91 -11.32 3.82
CA PHE A 65 -17.01 -11.38 2.35
C PHE A 65 -18.45 -11.51 1.86
N GLU A 66 -19.28 -12.27 2.59
CA GLU A 66 -20.70 -12.32 2.29
C GLU A 66 -21.39 -10.97 2.50
N ALA A 67 -20.98 -10.20 3.51
CA ALA A 67 -21.47 -8.84 3.71
C ALA A 67 -21.05 -7.90 2.55
N TYR A 68 -19.81 -7.98 2.06
CA TYR A 68 -19.36 -7.24 0.86
C TYR A 68 -20.16 -7.64 -0.38
N ARG A 69 -20.43 -8.92 -0.57
CA ARG A 69 -21.24 -9.41 -1.69
C ARG A 69 -22.65 -8.82 -1.66
N ARG A 70 -23.31 -8.85 -0.48
CA ARG A 70 -24.64 -8.23 -0.30
C ARG A 70 -24.61 -6.73 -0.54
N LEU A 71 -23.58 -6.05 -0.04
CA LEU A 71 -23.41 -4.61 -0.25
C LEU A 71 -23.26 -4.28 -1.73
N ASN A 72 -22.48 -5.06 -2.48
CA ASN A 72 -22.33 -4.89 -3.93
C ASN A 72 -23.67 -5.06 -4.67
N VAL A 73 -24.47 -6.07 -4.31
CA VAL A 73 -25.81 -6.26 -4.91
C VAL A 73 -26.71 -5.05 -4.62
N ARG A 74 -26.73 -4.53 -3.39
CA ARG A 74 -27.49 -3.32 -3.04
C ARG A 74 -27.02 -2.09 -3.83
N LEU A 75 -25.72 -1.93 -3.99
CA LEU A 75 -25.13 -0.83 -4.78
C LEU A 75 -25.57 -0.88 -6.24
N GLN A 76 -25.54 -2.06 -6.85
CA GLN A 76 -25.98 -2.25 -8.24
C GLN A 76 -27.50 -2.04 -8.44
N ALA A 77 -28.30 -2.19 -7.39
CA ALA A 77 -29.74 -1.97 -7.43
C ALA A 77 -30.13 -0.48 -7.33
N LEU A 78 -29.20 0.42 -7.02
CA LEU A 78 -29.49 1.85 -6.97
C LEU A 78 -29.84 2.41 -8.36
N PRO A 79 -30.75 3.42 -8.45
CA PRO A 79 -31.03 4.11 -9.69
C PRO A 79 -29.77 4.69 -10.33
N LYS A 80 -29.69 4.65 -11.65
CA LYS A 80 -28.57 5.27 -12.39
C LYS A 80 -28.49 6.76 -12.09
N LEU A 81 -27.28 7.27 -11.98
CA LEU A 81 -27.00 8.70 -11.84
C LEU A 81 -26.44 9.26 -13.16
N PRO A 82 -26.56 10.59 -13.38
CA PRO A 82 -25.76 11.26 -14.40
C PRO A 82 -24.27 11.00 -14.16
N ALA A 83 -23.53 10.63 -15.19
CA ALA A 83 -22.14 10.20 -15.09
C ALA A 83 -21.17 11.29 -14.61
N GLU A 84 -21.60 12.54 -14.60
CA GLU A 84 -20.76 13.72 -14.30
C GLU A 84 -20.81 14.17 -12.82
N THR A 85 -21.45 13.39 -11.96
CA THR A 85 -21.59 13.75 -10.55
C THR A 85 -20.54 13.07 -9.67
N ASP A 86 -20.05 13.74 -8.62
CA ASP A 86 -19.16 13.16 -7.61
C ASP A 86 -19.77 11.91 -6.96
N GLU A 87 -21.10 11.87 -6.85
CA GLU A 87 -21.82 10.69 -6.36
C GLU A 87 -21.69 9.51 -7.32
N ALA A 88 -21.75 9.74 -8.64
CA ALA A 88 -21.56 8.69 -9.64
C ALA A 88 -20.13 8.13 -9.59
N GLU A 89 -19.13 8.99 -9.49
CA GLU A 89 -17.73 8.57 -9.33
C GLU A 89 -17.52 7.80 -8.02
N THR A 90 -18.14 8.26 -6.93
CA THR A 90 -18.11 7.54 -5.65
C THR A 90 -18.68 6.12 -5.78
N ARG A 91 -19.80 5.96 -6.51
CA ARG A 91 -20.38 4.64 -6.78
C ARG A 91 -19.51 3.77 -7.65
N GLU A 92 -18.89 4.33 -8.68
CA GLU A 92 -17.98 3.59 -9.57
C GLU A 92 -16.77 3.08 -8.79
N LEU A 93 -16.15 3.92 -7.96
CA LEU A 93 -15.02 3.51 -7.13
C LEU A 93 -15.43 2.43 -6.11
N LEU A 94 -16.56 2.62 -5.42
CA LEU A 94 -17.07 1.62 -4.46
C LEU A 94 -17.41 0.31 -5.16
N SER A 95 -18.00 0.35 -6.36
CA SER A 95 -18.31 -0.84 -7.17
C SER A 95 -17.06 -1.60 -7.56
N TRP A 96 -16.02 -0.88 -8.02
CA TRP A 96 -14.73 -1.50 -8.32
C TRP A 96 -14.11 -2.15 -7.08
N ARG A 97 -14.08 -1.44 -5.96
CA ARG A 97 -13.52 -1.95 -4.70
C ARG A 97 -14.26 -3.20 -4.23
N LEU A 98 -15.57 -3.17 -4.20
CA LEU A 98 -16.39 -4.33 -3.81
C LEU A 98 -16.21 -5.48 -4.81
N GLY A 99 -16.08 -5.20 -6.10
CA GLY A 99 -15.81 -6.22 -7.13
C GLY A 99 -14.50 -6.97 -6.85
N ILE A 100 -13.42 -6.25 -6.59
CA ILE A 100 -12.11 -6.84 -6.24
C ILE A 100 -12.19 -7.67 -4.95
N LEU A 101 -12.85 -7.15 -3.90
CA LEU A 101 -13.00 -7.88 -2.62
C LEU A 101 -13.82 -9.18 -2.80
N VAL A 102 -14.93 -9.10 -3.51
CA VAL A 102 -15.81 -10.27 -3.74
C VAL A 102 -15.13 -11.33 -4.61
N GLU A 103 -14.41 -10.91 -5.65
CA GLU A 103 -13.67 -11.85 -6.50
C GLU A 103 -12.48 -12.47 -5.74
N GLY A 104 -11.73 -11.66 -4.98
CA GLY A 104 -10.57 -12.11 -4.20
C GLY A 104 -10.92 -13.14 -3.13
N ALA A 105 -12.15 -13.09 -2.61
CA ALA A 105 -12.62 -14.02 -1.57
C ALA A 105 -12.44 -15.51 -1.93
N ARG A 106 -12.52 -15.86 -3.22
CA ARG A 106 -12.35 -17.24 -3.70
C ARG A 106 -10.94 -17.79 -3.47
N PHE A 107 -9.94 -16.91 -3.39
CA PHE A 107 -8.54 -17.32 -3.24
C PHE A 107 -8.12 -17.51 -1.78
N ASP A 108 -8.93 -17.06 -0.81
CA ASP A 108 -8.69 -17.26 0.63
C ASP A 108 -7.26 -16.89 1.05
N GLU A 109 -6.88 -15.64 0.76
CA GLU A 109 -5.51 -15.11 0.99
C GLU A 109 -5.14 -15.07 2.48
N GLU A 110 -6.09 -15.17 3.39
CA GLU A 110 -5.85 -15.26 4.85
C GLU A 110 -4.94 -16.45 5.23
N ARG A 111 -4.73 -17.41 4.32
CA ARG A 111 -3.77 -18.51 4.48
C ARG A 111 -2.31 -18.07 4.41
N ILE A 112 -2.04 -16.90 3.84
CA ILE A 112 -0.70 -16.28 3.76
C ILE A 112 -0.77 -14.88 4.38
N PRO A 113 -0.76 -14.72 5.72
CA PRO A 113 -0.94 -13.44 6.38
C PRO A 113 0.35 -12.63 6.52
N PHE A 114 1.34 -12.86 5.66
CA PHE A 114 2.64 -12.16 5.67
C PHE A 114 3.31 -12.16 4.30
N ASP A 115 4.19 -11.19 4.10
CA ASP A 115 5.07 -11.06 2.93
C ASP A 115 6.56 -11.06 3.34
N ASN A 116 7.44 -10.39 2.58
CA ASN A 116 8.86 -10.27 2.89
C ASN A 116 9.10 -9.10 3.86
N GLY A 117 9.01 -9.34 5.13
CA GLY A 117 9.36 -8.38 6.18
C GLY A 117 8.15 -7.75 6.89
N ASP A 118 6.93 -7.94 6.39
CA ASP A 118 5.72 -7.46 7.03
C ASP A 118 4.63 -8.54 7.12
N GLY A 119 3.61 -8.28 7.95
CA GLY A 119 2.48 -9.15 8.12
C GLY A 119 1.84 -9.05 9.50
N PHE A 120 1.04 -10.06 9.82
CA PHE A 120 0.24 -10.11 11.05
C PHE A 120 1.03 -9.87 12.35
N PHE A 121 2.31 -10.19 12.39
CA PHE A 121 3.18 -10.02 13.57
C PHE A 121 3.53 -8.55 13.83
N ASN A 122 3.41 -7.66 12.83
CA ASN A 122 3.63 -6.23 12.96
C ASN A 122 2.36 -5.43 13.29
N THR A 123 1.17 -6.02 13.15
CA THR A 123 -0.12 -5.33 13.40
C THR A 123 -0.15 -4.62 14.75
N ALA A 124 0.32 -5.29 15.81
CA ALA A 124 0.36 -4.69 17.14
C ALA A 124 1.40 -3.57 17.29
N ASN A 125 2.53 -3.65 16.57
CA ASN A 125 3.55 -2.61 16.57
C ASN A 125 3.04 -1.33 15.89
N TYR A 126 2.32 -1.46 14.77
CA TYR A 126 1.69 -0.32 14.09
C TYR A 126 0.61 0.33 14.97
N ALA A 127 -0.24 -0.50 15.60
CA ALA A 127 -1.23 0.01 16.55
C ALA A 127 -0.58 0.74 17.74
N ALA A 128 0.53 0.22 18.27
CA ALA A 128 1.29 0.88 19.34
C ALA A 128 1.82 2.24 18.90
N ALA A 129 2.42 2.33 17.72
CA ALA A 129 2.98 3.58 17.19
C ALA A 129 1.94 4.69 17.01
N GLN A 130 0.67 4.33 16.79
CA GLN A 130 -0.44 5.27 16.57
C GLN A 130 -1.28 5.54 17.84
N THR A 131 -1.09 4.76 18.90
CA THR A 131 -1.89 4.87 20.13
C THR A 131 -1.40 6.02 20.98
N ILE A 132 -2.28 6.97 21.28
CA ILE A 132 -2.02 8.11 22.17
C ILE A 132 -2.80 7.90 23.47
N ILE A 133 -2.08 7.86 24.59
CA ILE A 133 -2.66 7.74 25.93
C ILE A 133 -2.86 9.13 26.54
N ARG A 134 -4.10 9.52 26.76
CA ARG A 134 -4.50 10.80 27.39
C ARG A 134 -5.00 10.62 28.82
N SER A 135 -5.31 9.39 29.22
CA SER A 135 -5.89 9.05 30.52
C SER A 135 -5.48 7.65 30.99
N ALA A 136 -5.69 7.36 32.27
CA ALA A 136 -5.56 5.99 32.80
C ALA A 136 -6.53 5.00 32.15
N ALA A 137 -7.70 5.46 31.71
CA ALA A 137 -8.66 4.63 30.97
C ALA A 137 -8.09 4.20 29.62
N ASP A 138 -7.42 5.10 28.87
CA ASP A 138 -6.79 4.76 27.61
C ASP A 138 -5.66 3.74 27.80
N ALA A 139 -4.85 3.92 28.85
CA ALA A 139 -3.77 2.99 29.18
C ALA A 139 -4.31 1.60 29.51
N ASN A 140 -5.37 1.52 30.33
CA ASN A 140 -6.02 0.25 30.65
C ASN A 140 -6.65 -0.38 29.41
N ALA A 141 -7.27 0.39 28.52
CA ALA A 141 -7.83 -0.11 27.26
C ALA A 141 -6.73 -0.70 26.36
N TRP A 142 -5.57 -0.04 26.27
CA TRP A 142 -4.41 -0.57 25.54
C TRP A 142 -3.93 -1.91 26.13
N LEU A 143 -3.73 -1.99 27.44
CA LEU A 143 -3.32 -3.24 28.09
C LEU A 143 -4.35 -4.37 27.93
N ALA A 144 -5.64 -4.04 28.04
CA ALA A 144 -6.72 -4.97 27.78
C ALA A 144 -6.73 -5.47 26.32
N ARG A 145 -6.39 -4.61 25.37
CA ARG A 145 -6.22 -4.99 23.96
C ARG A 145 -5.01 -5.89 23.76
N LEU A 146 -3.86 -5.56 24.35
CA LEU A 146 -2.65 -6.38 24.31
C LEU A 146 -2.87 -7.78 24.90
N SER A 147 -3.66 -7.89 25.97
CA SER A 147 -3.94 -9.19 26.59
C SER A 147 -4.69 -10.16 25.68
N ARG A 148 -5.34 -9.69 24.60
CA ARG A 148 -6.01 -10.48 23.56
C ARG A 148 -5.16 -10.77 22.32
N LEU A 149 -3.93 -10.23 22.25
CA LEU A 149 -3.02 -10.46 21.13
C LEU A 149 -2.66 -11.95 20.94
N PRO A 150 -2.49 -12.77 21.98
CA PRO A 150 -2.29 -14.21 21.83
C PRO A 150 -3.38 -14.94 21.05
N ASP A 151 -4.66 -14.56 21.24
CA ASP A 151 -5.78 -15.15 20.50
C ASP A 151 -5.72 -14.79 19.01
N TYR A 152 -5.34 -13.56 18.68
CA TYR A 152 -5.11 -13.14 17.31
C TYR A 152 -3.99 -13.94 16.65
N TYR A 153 -2.85 -14.12 17.33
CA TYR A 153 -1.74 -14.93 16.82
C TYR A 153 -2.13 -16.41 16.64
N ALA A 154 -2.89 -16.96 17.58
CA ALA A 154 -3.40 -18.34 17.47
C ALA A 154 -4.34 -18.50 16.26
N ALA A 155 -5.20 -17.54 15.99
CA ALA A 155 -6.07 -17.54 14.81
C ALA A 155 -5.27 -17.47 13.50
N GLN A 156 -4.19 -16.70 13.45
CA GLN A 156 -3.28 -16.66 12.29
C GLN A 156 -2.56 -18.01 12.09
N ILE A 157 -2.11 -18.66 13.15
CA ILE A 157 -1.53 -20.01 13.06
C ILE A 157 -2.54 -21.01 12.47
N VAL A 158 -3.81 -20.93 12.86
CA VAL A 158 -4.87 -21.76 12.26
C VAL A 158 -5.00 -21.52 10.76
N ASN A 159 -4.98 -20.26 10.31
CA ASN A 159 -5.04 -19.93 8.90
C ASN A 159 -3.81 -20.44 8.12
N MET A 160 -2.61 -20.25 8.66
CA MET A 160 -1.39 -20.76 8.04
C MET A 160 -1.36 -22.31 7.97
N ARG A 161 -1.89 -23.03 8.98
CA ARG A 161 -2.07 -24.49 8.89
C ARG A 161 -3.02 -24.90 7.78
N ARG A 162 -4.09 -24.12 7.54
CA ARG A 162 -4.97 -24.32 6.36
C ARG A 162 -4.18 -24.12 5.06
N GLY A 163 -3.28 -23.14 5.05
CA GLY A 163 -2.35 -22.91 3.95
C GLY A 163 -1.45 -24.11 3.69
N LEU A 164 -0.82 -24.64 4.73
CA LEU A 164 0.01 -25.85 4.63
C LEU A 164 -0.78 -27.06 4.10
N ALA A 165 -1.99 -27.27 4.61
CA ALA A 165 -2.86 -28.39 4.19
C ALA A 165 -3.30 -28.30 2.73
N THR A 166 -3.34 -27.10 2.15
CA THR A 166 -3.81 -26.86 0.76
C THR A 166 -2.69 -26.51 -0.21
N GLY A 167 -1.44 -26.39 0.25
CA GLY A 167 -0.30 -25.93 -0.58
C GLY A 167 -0.30 -24.44 -0.89
N PHE A 168 -1.19 -23.65 -0.25
CA PHE A 168 -1.25 -22.19 -0.42
C PHE A 168 -0.37 -21.51 0.65
N THR A 169 0.94 -21.47 0.40
CA THR A 169 1.95 -20.98 1.35
C THR A 169 2.91 -20.01 0.68
N GLN A 170 3.65 -19.22 1.48
CA GLN A 170 4.83 -18.53 0.99
C GLN A 170 5.93 -19.52 0.59
N PRO A 171 6.85 -19.14 -0.33
CA PRO A 171 8.04 -19.92 -0.60
C PRO A 171 8.93 -20.08 0.63
N LYS A 172 9.60 -21.22 0.72
CA LYS A 172 10.47 -21.55 1.86
C LYS A 172 11.48 -20.46 2.23
N PRO A 173 12.22 -19.82 1.28
CA PRO A 173 13.18 -18.77 1.62
C PRO A 173 12.52 -17.55 2.29
N ILE A 174 11.29 -17.19 1.88
CA ILE A 174 10.51 -16.11 2.51
C ILE A 174 10.12 -16.51 3.94
N ALA A 175 9.63 -17.72 4.12
CA ALA A 175 9.26 -18.25 5.44
C ALA A 175 10.47 -18.29 6.40
N GLU A 176 11.66 -18.63 5.91
CA GLU A 176 12.92 -18.61 6.68
C GLU A 176 13.30 -17.18 7.12
N GLY A 177 13.12 -16.18 6.23
CA GLY A 177 13.32 -14.76 6.57
C GLY A 177 12.37 -14.28 7.67
N ILE A 178 11.10 -14.65 7.59
CA ILE A 178 10.11 -14.33 8.62
C ILE A 178 10.42 -15.03 9.94
N LEU A 179 10.85 -16.31 9.92
CA LEU A 179 11.29 -16.99 11.13
C LEU A 179 12.43 -16.25 11.84
N ALA A 180 13.38 -15.70 11.09
CA ALA A 180 14.45 -14.88 11.66
C ALA A 180 13.90 -13.62 12.36
N THR A 181 12.97 -12.91 11.72
CA THR A 181 12.29 -11.74 12.31
C THR A 181 11.51 -12.08 13.58
N LEU A 182 10.75 -13.19 13.56
CA LEU A 182 9.99 -13.66 14.73
C LEU A 182 10.91 -14.04 15.90
N ARG A 183 12.07 -14.62 15.65
CA ARG A 183 13.07 -14.93 16.69
C ARG A 183 13.60 -13.65 17.34
N ILE A 184 13.95 -12.63 16.55
CA ILE A 184 14.39 -11.33 17.08
C ILE A 184 13.32 -10.75 18.00
N ALA A 185 12.05 -10.73 17.59
CA ALA A 185 10.95 -10.22 18.41
C ALA A 185 10.72 -11.05 19.68
N ALA A 186 10.83 -12.38 19.61
CA ALA A 186 10.66 -13.27 20.75
C ALA A 186 11.81 -13.15 21.78
N ASP A 187 13.04 -12.93 21.32
CA ASP A 187 14.24 -12.85 22.16
C ASP A 187 14.51 -11.43 22.67
N GLN A 188 13.88 -10.40 22.09
CA GLN A 188 14.05 -9.02 22.52
C GLN A 188 13.69 -8.85 24.00
N PRO A 189 14.50 -8.10 24.80
CA PRO A 189 14.16 -7.74 26.17
C PRO A 189 12.77 -7.07 26.26
N VAL A 190 12.02 -7.40 27.29
CA VAL A 190 10.61 -6.96 27.44
C VAL A 190 10.50 -5.43 27.55
N ASP A 191 11.44 -4.80 28.22
CA ASP A 191 11.54 -3.34 28.39
C ASP A 191 11.84 -2.58 27.08
N LEU A 192 12.36 -3.26 26.08
CA LEU A 192 12.59 -2.74 24.73
C LEU A 192 11.44 -3.04 23.75
N SER A 193 10.35 -3.63 24.21
CA SER A 193 9.23 -3.98 23.34
C SER A 193 8.55 -2.73 22.76
N PRO A 194 8.36 -2.64 21.42
CA PRO A 194 7.60 -1.55 20.79
C PRO A 194 6.18 -1.42 21.33
N LEU A 195 5.61 -2.48 21.88
CA LEU A 195 4.26 -2.48 22.47
C LEU A 195 4.15 -1.60 23.73
N LEU A 196 5.27 -1.21 24.32
CA LEU A 196 5.33 -0.26 25.45
C LEU A 196 5.37 1.21 25.01
N THR A 197 5.58 1.51 23.74
CA THR A 197 5.70 2.89 23.23
C THR A 197 4.55 3.80 23.69
N PRO A 198 3.25 3.39 23.65
CA PRO A 198 2.17 4.24 24.16
C PRO A 198 2.31 4.59 25.64
N LEU A 199 2.91 3.70 26.44
CA LEU A 199 3.08 3.87 27.89
C LEU A 199 4.33 4.66 28.28
N ALA A 200 5.22 4.94 27.32
CA ALA A 200 6.40 5.75 27.56
C ALA A 200 6.07 7.25 27.77
N HIS A 201 4.95 7.71 27.23
CA HIS A 201 4.53 9.11 27.23
C HIS A 201 3.20 9.31 27.97
N LEU A 202 3.12 8.84 29.21
CA LEU A 202 1.93 9.03 30.04
C LEU A 202 1.74 10.50 30.45
N PRO A 203 0.49 11.01 30.55
CA PRO A 203 0.21 12.37 30.97
C PRO A 203 0.82 12.69 32.34
N GLN A 204 1.44 13.85 32.50
CA GLN A 204 2.00 14.32 33.78
C GLN A 204 0.95 14.46 34.88
N SER A 205 -0.33 14.65 34.49
CA SER A 205 -1.46 14.71 35.42
C SER A 205 -1.87 13.35 36.01
N MET A 206 -1.26 12.24 35.53
CA MET A 206 -1.61 10.91 36.01
C MET A 206 -1.04 10.64 37.39
N PRO A 207 -1.83 10.17 38.39
CA PRO A 207 -1.34 9.86 39.71
C PRO A 207 -0.18 8.86 39.70
N ALA A 208 0.86 9.10 40.47
CA ALA A 208 2.05 8.25 40.53
C ALA A 208 1.71 6.76 40.83
N GLU A 209 0.69 6.54 41.65
CA GLU A 209 0.21 5.19 41.97
C GLU A 209 -0.37 4.48 40.73
N ALA A 210 -1.14 5.21 39.91
CA ALA A 210 -1.68 4.68 38.66
C ALA A 210 -0.54 4.33 37.67
N VAL A 211 0.47 5.20 37.57
CA VAL A 211 1.66 4.94 36.74
C VAL A 211 2.41 3.68 37.20
N ARG A 212 2.63 3.53 38.51
CA ARG A 212 3.29 2.32 39.06
C ARG A 212 2.48 1.04 38.74
N ARG A 213 1.15 1.07 38.95
CA ARG A 213 0.28 -0.06 38.64
C ARG A 213 0.32 -0.40 37.15
N LEU A 214 0.21 0.58 36.27
CA LEU A 214 0.27 0.35 34.82
C LEU A 214 1.60 -0.28 34.38
N ARG A 215 2.72 0.13 34.97
CA ARG A 215 4.02 -0.49 34.68
C ARG A 215 4.07 -1.96 35.12
N VAL A 216 3.56 -2.29 36.30
CA VAL A 216 3.52 -3.68 36.76
C VAL A 216 2.62 -4.51 35.87
N GLU A 217 1.44 -4.00 35.51
CA GLU A 217 0.47 -4.69 34.67
C GLU A 217 0.99 -4.88 33.23
N SER A 218 1.66 -3.86 32.67
CA SER A 218 2.26 -3.98 31.34
C SER A 218 3.34 -5.06 31.28
N MET A 219 4.21 -5.10 32.30
CA MET A 219 5.21 -6.16 32.42
C MET A 219 4.56 -7.55 32.57
N HIS A 220 3.48 -7.65 33.37
CA HIS A 220 2.73 -8.89 33.49
C HIS A 220 2.17 -9.36 32.16
N VAL A 221 1.50 -8.48 31.40
CA VAL A 221 0.94 -8.80 30.06
C VAL A 221 2.05 -9.25 29.11
N LEU A 222 3.15 -8.51 29.04
CA LEU A 222 4.23 -8.84 28.13
C LEU A 222 4.92 -10.16 28.48
N VAL A 223 5.30 -10.36 29.74
CA VAL A 223 6.04 -11.55 30.18
C VAL A 223 5.18 -12.81 30.12
N ASN A 224 3.92 -12.72 30.59
CA ASN A 224 3.10 -13.91 30.80
C ASN A 224 2.12 -14.23 29.65
N LEU A 225 1.84 -13.26 28.77
CA LEU A 225 0.92 -13.46 27.65
C LEU A 225 1.61 -13.31 26.30
N ILE A 226 2.30 -12.19 26.07
CA ILE A 226 2.85 -11.89 24.75
C ILE A 226 4.08 -12.73 24.42
N LYS A 227 5.07 -12.80 25.32
CA LYS A 227 6.29 -13.59 25.09
C LYS A 227 6.03 -15.08 24.88
N PRO A 228 5.13 -15.75 25.63
CA PRO A 228 4.75 -17.12 25.32
C PRO A 228 4.12 -17.26 23.94
N ALA A 229 3.24 -16.34 23.52
CA ALA A 229 2.62 -16.36 22.20
C ALA A 229 3.63 -16.15 21.07
N GLN A 230 4.60 -15.24 21.23
CA GLN A 230 5.70 -15.05 20.29
C GLN A 230 6.57 -16.31 20.16
N ARG A 231 6.89 -16.99 21.27
CA ARG A 231 7.63 -18.26 21.26
C ARG A 231 6.83 -19.38 20.57
N GLU A 232 5.52 -19.43 20.77
CA GLU A 232 4.66 -20.39 20.07
C GLU A 232 4.68 -20.16 18.55
N MET A 233 4.67 -18.89 18.10
CA MET A 233 4.86 -18.59 16.67
C MET A 233 6.23 -19.06 16.15
N VAL A 234 7.32 -18.79 16.89
CA VAL A 234 8.66 -19.29 16.53
C VAL A 234 8.67 -20.79 16.43
N ARG A 235 8.05 -21.49 17.40
CA ARG A 235 7.93 -22.96 17.39
C ARG A 235 7.17 -23.44 16.16
N PHE A 236 5.99 -22.87 15.89
CA PHE A 236 5.16 -23.22 14.72
C PHE A 236 5.93 -23.02 13.39
N PHE A 237 6.62 -21.88 13.23
CA PHE A 237 7.42 -21.66 12.03
C PHE A 237 8.57 -22.63 11.92
N THR A 238 9.25 -22.96 13.02
CA THR A 238 10.41 -23.86 13.03
C THR A 238 10.00 -25.31 12.75
N GLU A 239 8.93 -25.78 13.36
CA GLU A 239 8.56 -27.20 13.37
C GLU A 239 7.55 -27.57 12.27
N GLU A 240 6.69 -26.62 11.86
CA GLU A 240 5.60 -26.92 10.94
C GLU A 240 5.71 -26.13 9.62
N TYR A 241 5.81 -24.77 9.68
CA TYR A 241 5.62 -23.94 8.48
C TYR A 241 6.83 -24.03 7.54
N VAL A 242 8.05 -23.74 8.02
CA VAL A 242 9.26 -23.73 7.19
C VAL A 242 9.57 -25.10 6.60
N PRO A 243 9.48 -26.21 7.34
CA PRO A 243 9.70 -27.53 6.76
C PRO A 243 8.72 -27.90 5.65
N SER A 244 7.47 -27.42 5.75
CA SER A 244 6.37 -27.76 4.83
C SER A 244 6.07 -26.66 3.80
N ALA A 245 6.78 -25.53 3.84
CA ALA A 245 6.63 -24.44 2.90
C ALA A 245 7.01 -24.87 1.48
N ARG A 246 6.31 -24.34 0.46
CA ARG A 246 6.56 -24.68 -0.94
C ARG A 246 7.97 -24.32 -1.38
N LEU A 247 8.54 -25.11 -2.28
CA LEU A 247 9.86 -24.86 -2.87
C LEU A 247 9.79 -23.99 -4.13
N THR A 248 8.64 -24.00 -4.81
CA THR A 248 8.37 -23.14 -5.98
C THR A 248 8.15 -21.71 -5.54
N THR A 249 8.58 -20.73 -6.34
CA THR A 249 8.47 -19.30 -6.01
C THR A 249 7.27 -18.64 -6.66
N GLY A 250 6.86 -19.08 -7.86
CA GLY A 250 5.83 -18.45 -8.65
C GLY A 250 4.41 -18.59 -8.09
N ALA A 251 3.60 -17.53 -8.20
CA ALA A 251 2.19 -17.55 -7.80
C ALA A 251 1.35 -18.52 -8.65
N ARG A 252 1.72 -18.74 -9.91
CA ARG A 252 1.08 -19.72 -10.80
C ARG A 252 1.13 -21.15 -10.25
N SER A 253 2.13 -21.48 -9.44
CA SER A 253 2.25 -22.80 -8.81
C SER A 253 1.37 -22.99 -7.57
N LEU A 254 0.67 -21.96 -7.11
CA LEU A 254 -0.33 -22.05 -6.05
C LEU A 254 -1.62 -22.72 -6.55
N PRO A 255 -2.44 -23.29 -5.65
CA PRO A 255 -3.81 -23.68 -6.02
C PRO A 255 -4.56 -22.55 -6.72
N ASP A 256 -5.20 -22.86 -7.84
CA ASP A 256 -5.84 -21.88 -8.74
C ASP A 256 -4.90 -20.78 -9.28
N GLY A 257 -3.60 -21.03 -9.33
CA GLY A 257 -2.58 -20.05 -9.68
C GLY A 257 -2.72 -19.45 -11.07
N ASP A 258 -3.23 -20.21 -12.06
CA ASP A 258 -3.55 -19.70 -13.40
C ASP A 258 -4.64 -18.63 -13.41
N ALA A 259 -5.54 -18.64 -12.43
CA ALA A 259 -6.55 -17.60 -12.23
C ALA A 259 -6.12 -16.55 -11.19
N TYR A 260 -5.30 -16.95 -10.22
CA TYR A 260 -4.89 -16.09 -9.12
C TYR A 260 -3.93 -14.99 -9.58
N TYR A 261 -2.87 -15.31 -10.31
CA TYR A 261 -1.91 -14.30 -10.74
C TYR A 261 -2.50 -13.23 -11.67
N PRO A 262 -3.31 -13.55 -12.69
CA PRO A 262 -4.03 -12.53 -13.46
C PRO A 262 -5.00 -11.68 -12.62
N PHE A 263 -5.65 -12.26 -11.61
CA PHE A 263 -6.43 -11.49 -10.65
C PHE A 263 -5.57 -10.49 -9.88
N LEU A 264 -4.39 -10.89 -9.42
CA LEU A 264 -3.45 -10.01 -8.72
C LEU A 264 -2.94 -8.87 -9.61
N ILE A 265 -2.65 -9.14 -10.88
CA ILE A 265 -2.31 -8.11 -11.89
C ILE A 265 -3.42 -7.07 -11.96
N ARG A 266 -4.67 -7.52 -12.16
CA ARG A 266 -5.81 -6.60 -12.26
C ARG A 266 -6.05 -5.82 -10.96
N ARG A 267 -5.91 -6.45 -9.80
CA ARG A 267 -6.03 -5.80 -8.49
C ARG A 267 -4.98 -4.70 -8.30
N SER A 268 -3.73 -4.99 -8.65
CA SER A 268 -2.59 -4.09 -8.42
C SER A 268 -2.49 -3.00 -9.47
N THR A 269 -2.68 -3.33 -10.76
CA THR A 269 -2.60 -2.36 -11.86
C THR A 269 -3.91 -1.66 -12.16
N THR A 270 -5.03 -2.19 -11.67
CA THR A 270 -6.41 -1.78 -11.96
C THR A 270 -6.83 -1.92 -13.44
N LEU A 271 -6.01 -2.57 -14.26
CA LEU A 271 -6.23 -2.81 -15.69
C LEU A 271 -6.34 -4.31 -15.97
N PRO A 272 -7.13 -4.71 -16.98
CA PRO A 272 -7.32 -6.11 -17.36
C PRO A 272 -6.16 -6.64 -18.23
N LEU A 273 -4.92 -6.47 -17.76
CA LEU A 273 -3.73 -6.91 -18.50
C LEU A 273 -3.45 -8.39 -18.26
N SER A 274 -3.03 -9.10 -19.32
CA SER A 274 -2.46 -10.43 -19.21
C SER A 274 -1.00 -10.37 -18.74
N PRO A 275 -0.45 -11.44 -18.17
CA PRO A 275 0.97 -11.53 -17.82
C PRO A 275 1.88 -11.24 -19.02
N GLU A 276 1.56 -11.75 -20.21
CA GLU A 276 2.32 -11.57 -21.43
C GLU A 276 2.33 -10.10 -21.93
N GLU A 277 1.21 -9.39 -21.78
CA GLU A 277 1.13 -7.95 -22.07
C GLU A 277 2.01 -7.15 -21.11
N VAL A 278 1.96 -7.46 -19.80
CA VAL A 278 2.81 -6.82 -18.80
C VAL A 278 4.30 -7.04 -19.11
N GLU A 279 4.69 -8.27 -19.43
CA GLU A 279 6.08 -8.60 -19.80
C GLU A 279 6.52 -7.85 -21.07
N THR A 280 5.65 -7.79 -22.08
CA THR A 280 5.92 -7.08 -23.33
C THR A 280 6.18 -5.59 -23.09
N ILE A 281 5.32 -4.95 -22.28
CA ILE A 281 5.49 -3.55 -21.83
C ILE A 281 6.81 -3.40 -21.09
N GLY A 282 7.09 -4.28 -20.13
CA GLY A 282 8.29 -4.25 -19.32
C GLY A 282 9.57 -4.34 -20.16
N ARG A 283 9.64 -5.30 -21.09
CA ARG A 283 10.78 -5.47 -21.99
C ARG A 283 10.97 -4.27 -22.93
N ALA A 284 9.89 -3.67 -23.41
CA ALA A 284 9.94 -2.47 -24.25
C ALA A 284 10.50 -1.28 -23.45
N GLU A 285 10.02 -1.06 -22.21
CA GLU A 285 10.47 0.02 -21.35
C GLU A 285 11.93 -0.15 -20.90
N VAL A 286 12.35 -1.37 -20.56
CA VAL A 286 13.76 -1.67 -20.23
C VAL A 286 14.68 -1.30 -21.40
N ARG A 287 14.31 -1.65 -22.65
CA ARG A 287 15.11 -1.29 -23.83
C ARG A 287 15.15 0.24 -24.04
N ARG A 288 14.00 0.89 -24.00
CA ARG A 288 13.90 2.35 -24.18
C ARG A 288 14.74 3.11 -23.16
N LEU A 289 14.56 2.78 -21.86
CA LEU A 289 15.27 3.44 -20.77
C LEU A 289 16.77 3.14 -20.79
N THR A 290 17.19 1.94 -21.18
CA THR A 290 18.61 1.61 -21.34
C THR A 290 19.26 2.51 -22.39
N ALA A 291 18.58 2.74 -23.51
CA ALA A 291 19.09 3.64 -24.55
C ALA A 291 19.19 5.11 -24.05
N GLU A 292 18.21 5.58 -23.29
CA GLU A 292 18.28 6.92 -22.66
C GLU A 292 19.41 7.02 -21.61
N MET A 293 19.64 5.96 -20.83
CA MET A 293 20.75 5.89 -19.88
C MET A 293 22.11 5.96 -20.57
N GLU A 294 22.26 5.31 -21.72
CA GLU A 294 23.50 5.41 -22.54
C GLU A 294 23.73 6.83 -23.06
N VAL A 295 22.66 7.58 -23.37
CA VAL A 295 22.78 9.00 -23.73
C VAL A 295 23.23 9.80 -22.50
N ALA A 296 22.55 9.69 -21.37
CA ALA A 296 22.92 10.40 -20.14
C ALA A 296 24.34 10.06 -19.67
N MET A 297 24.77 8.81 -19.83
CA MET A 297 26.15 8.38 -19.57
C MET A 297 27.16 9.12 -20.45
N ARG A 298 26.91 9.18 -21.76
CA ARG A 298 27.80 9.93 -22.69
C ARG A 298 27.87 11.42 -22.36
N ASP A 299 26.75 12.01 -21.92
CA ASP A 299 26.69 13.42 -21.51
C ASP A 299 27.57 13.70 -20.27
N THR A 300 27.94 12.70 -19.47
CA THR A 300 28.93 12.81 -18.36
C THR A 300 30.37 12.86 -18.86
N GLY A 301 30.62 12.61 -20.16
CA GLY A 301 31.96 12.43 -20.72
C GLY A 301 32.54 11.01 -20.62
N TRP A 302 31.78 10.04 -20.10
CA TRP A 302 32.22 8.64 -19.96
C TRP A 302 32.40 7.97 -21.34
N GLN A 303 33.51 7.25 -21.53
CA GLN A 303 33.88 6.60 -22.80
C GLN A 303 33.79 5.05 -22.75
N GLY A 304 33.34 4.48 -21.65
CA GLY A 304 33.19 3.03 -21.46
C GLY A 304 31.78 2.50 -21.74
N THR A 305 31.54 1.25 -21.38
CA THR A 305 30.22 0.62 -21.45
C THR A 305 29.30 1.12 -20.34
N LEU A 306 27.98 0.93 -20.51
CA LEU A 306 27.00 1.23 -19.45
C LEU A 306 27.27 0.40 -18.18
N VAL A 307 27.67 -0.85 -18.32
CA VAL A 307 27.98 -1.75 -17.19
C VAL A 307 29.18 -1.21 -16.40
N ASP A 308 30.25 -0.78 -17.09
CA ASP A 308 31.43 -0.21 -16.43
C ASP A 308 31.10 1.13 -15.77
N PHE A 309 30.23 1.95 -16.40
CA PHE A 309 29.76 3.20 -15.82
C PHE A 309 28.99 2.98 -14.53
N ILE A 310 28.03 2.04 -14.53
CA ILE A 310 27.26 1.66 -13.35
C ILE A 310 28.20 1.13 -12.23
N ALA A 311 29.18 0.30 -12.60
CA ALA A 311 30.16 -0.20 -11.63
C ALA A 311 31.02 0.93 -11.03
N MET A 312 31.45 1.89 -11.83
CA MET A 312 32.16 3.08 -11.37
C MET A 312 31.30 3.93 -10.44
N LEU A 313 30.04 4.18 -10.80
CA LEU A 313 29.12 4.95 -9.97
C LEU A 313 28.90 4.32 -8.58
N ARG A 314 28.77 3.00 -8.51
CA ARG A 314 28.61 2.25 -7.24
C ARG A 314 29.83 2.35 -6.32
N GLN A 315 31.02 2.54 -6.87
CA GLN A 315 32.28 2.49 -6.11
C GLN A 315 32.86 3.86 -5.80
N ASN A 316 32.44 4.91 -6.49
CA ASN A 316 33.06 6.22 -6.37
C ASN A 316 32.47 7.01 -5.17
N PRO A 317 33.25 7.26 -4.11
CA PRO A 317 32.77 7.91 -2.88
C PRO A 317 32.19 9.32 -3.10
N GLN A 318 32.59 10.02 -4.18
CA GLN A 318 32.08 11.38 -4.46
C GLN A 318 30.56 11.44 -4.64
N PHE A 319 29.92 10.31 -4.98
CA PHE A 319 28.48 10.23 -5.20
C PHE A 319 27.69 9.89 -3.94
N TYR A 320 28.33 9.75 -2.80
CA TYR A 320 27.70 9.36 -1.55
C TYR A 320 27.85 10.44 -0.48
N ALA A 321 26.87 10.57 0.40
CA ALA A 321 26.99 11.45 1.56
C ALA A 321 27.99 10.88 2.57
N ALA A 322 28.72 11.77 3.23
CA ALA A 322 29.67 11.37 4.27
C ALA A 322 28.97 10.71 5.46
N ASP A 323 27.77 11.16 5.77
CA ASP A 323 26.95 10.68 6.88
C ASP A 323 25.45 10.95 6.62
N LEU A 324 24.62 10.42 7.51
CA LEU A 324 23.16 10.58 7.44
C LEU A 324 22.71 12.04 7.56
N GLN A 325 23.41 12.87 8.34
CA GLN A 325 23.06 14.28 8.49
C GLN A 325 23.23 15.04 7.18
N THR A 326 24.38 14.86 6.54
CA THR A 326 24.67 15.43 5.21
C THR A 326 23.64 14.99 4.17
N TYR A 327 23.22 13.72 4.20
CA TYR A 327 22.17 13.20 3.30
C TYR A 327 20.83 13.91 3.51
N VAL A 328 20.38 14.05 4.76
CA VAL A 328 19.12 14.73 5.12
C VAL A 328 19.16 16.21 4.76
N GLU A 329 20.29 16.89 4.95
CA GLU A 329 20.47 18.30 4.57
C GLU A 329 20.36 18.50 3.06
N LYS A 330 21.00 17.64 2.28
CA LYS A 330 20.88 17.67 0.80
C LYS A 330 19.46 17.34 0.34
N ALA A 331 18.81 16.37 0.93
CA ALA A 331 17.41 16.04 0.67
C ALA A 331 16.50 17.26 0.95
N SER A 332 16.74 17.95 2.07
CA SER A 332 15.97 19.13 2.47
C SER A 332 16.20 20.32 1.53
N GLU A 333 17.44 20.53 1.05
CA GLU A 333 17.75 21.55 0.02
C GLU A 333 16.98 21.28 -1.26
N ILE A 334 17.00 20.03 -1.74
CA ILE A 334 16.25 19.63 -2.94
C ILE A 334 14.77 19.86 -2.75
N GLY A 335 14.20 19.37 -1.65
CA GLY A 335 12.78 19.54 -1.33
C GLY A 335 12.36 21.01 -1.32
N LYS A 336 13.15 21.87 -0.69
CA LYS A 336 12.84 23.31 -0.64
C LYS A 336 12.98 24.00 -1.99
N ARG A 337 13.90 23.55 -2.82
CA ARG A 337 14.06 24.05 -4.19
C ARG A 337 12.85 23.66 -5.04
N VAL A 338 12.35 22.43 -4.92
CA VAL A 338 11.17 21.97 -5.65
C VAL A 338 9.91 22.71 -5.19
N ASP A 339 9.73 22.98 -3.87
CA ASP A 339 8.62 23.79 -3.34
C ASP A 339 8.48 25.11 -4.10
N GLY A 340 9.59 25.78 -4.42
CA GLY A 340 9.60 27.06 -5.12
C GLY A 340 9.14 26.98 -6.57
N LEU A 341 9.16 25.79 -7.18
CA LEU A 341 8.73 25.57 -8.57
C LEU A 341 7.24 25.20 -8.67
N LEU A 342 6.64 24.64 -7.62
CA LEU A 342 5.29 24.07 -7.67
C LEU A 342 4.22 25.01 -8.25
N PRO A 343 4.18 26.34 -7.93
CA PRO A 343 3.16 27.23 -8.47
C PRO A 343 3.17 27.38 -10.00
N LEU A 344 4.28 27.02 -10.65
CA LEU A 344 4.38 27.04 -12.11
C LEU A 344 3.73 25.79 -12.75
N TRP A 345 3.59 24.71 -12.00
CA TRP A 345 3.20 23.38 -12.49
C TRP A 345 1.86 22.89 -11.97
N PHE A 346 1.34 23.49 -10.88
CA PHE A 346 0.10 23.12 -10.21
C PHE A 346 -0.74 24.37 -9.92
N GLY A 347 -2.04 24.27 -10.12
CA GLY A 347 -3.00 25.32 -9.75
C GLY A 347 -3.38 25.22 -8.27
N LYS A 348 -3.39 24.01 -7.71
CA LYS A 348 -3.69 23.72 -6.30
C LYS A 348 -2.47 23.19 -5.58
N LEU A 349 -2.21 23.71 -4.39
CA LEU A 349 -1.14 23.25 -3.50
C LEU A 349 -1.73 22.87 -2.16
N PRO A 350 -1.24 21.81 -1.49
CA PRO A 350 -1.74 21.41 -0.18
C PRO A 350 -1.40 22.46 0.88
N ARG A 351 -2.32 22.66 1.82
CA ARG A 351 -2.10 23.48 3.02
C ARG A 351 -1.30 22.75 4.08
N LEU A 352 -1.36 21.42 4.07
CA LEU A 352 -0.60 20.59 4.99
C LEU A 352 0.89 20.73 4.70
N PRO A 353 1.71 21.20 5.65
CA PRO A 353 3.14 21.27 5.47
C PRO A 353 3.78 19.87 5.47
N TRP A 354 5.01 19.80 4.97
CA TRP A 354 5.80 18.59 5.02
C TRP A 354 7.25 18.87 5.45
N SER A 355 7.95 17.81 5.80
CA SER A 355 9.34 17.87 6.25
C SER A 355 10.13 16.67 5.77
N ILE A 356 11.46 16.78 5.86
CA ILE A 356 12.38 15.66 5.69
C ILE A 356 13.08 15.48 7.02
N ARG A 357 13.05 14.26 7.57
CA ARG A 357 13.59 13.97 8.88
C ARG A 357 14.19 12.56 8.96
N ARG A 358 15.07 12.39 9.90
CA ARG A 358 15.55 11.04 10.23
C ARG A 358 14.44 10.21 10.85
N LYS A 359 14.47 8.91 10.61
CA LYS A 359 13.69 7.98 11.39
C LYS A 359 14.16 7.98 12.84
N PRO A 360 13.23 7.85 13.79
CA PRO A 360 13.61 7.61 15.17
C PRO A 360 14.34 6.26 15.30
N PRO A 361 15.27 6.12 16.27
CA PRO A 361 16.12 4.94 16.42
C PRO A 361 15.35 3.60 16.44
N GLU A 362 14.18 3.59 17.04
CA GLU A 362 13.30 2.42 17.16
C GLU A 362 12.66 1.97 15.81
N GLN A 363 12.71 2.82 14.78
CA GLN A 363 12.18 2.57 13.45
C GLN A 363 13.25 2.47 12.37
N GLU A 364 14.53 2.52 12.75
CA GLU A 364 15.65 2.58 11.81
C GLU A 364 15.72 1.39 10.84
N SER A 365 15.22 0.22 11.23
CA SER A 365 15.22 -0.98 10.40
C SER A 365 14.16 -0.98 9.31
N SER A 366 13.18 -0.07 9.37
CA SER A 366 12.12 0.02 8.36
C SER A 366 12.58 0.83 7.14
N SER A 367 11.95 0.62 5.97
CA SER A 367 12.28 1.32 4.72
C SER A 367 12.08 2.83 4.84
N SER A 368 12.93 3.61 4.18
CA SER A 368 12.71 5.05 3.99
C SER A 368 11.52 5.28 3.06
N GLY A 369 10.81 6.41 3.22
CA GLY A 369 9.65 6.70 2.39
C GLY A 369 8.84 7.89 2.95
N TYR A 370 7.61 8.03 2.51
CA TYR A 370 6.70 9.07 2.97
C TYR A 370 5.81 8.58 4.12
N ASP A 371 5.90 9.27 5.26
CA ASP A 371 4.96 9.11 6.38
C ASP A 371 3.81 10.12 6.24
N LEU A 372 2.59 9.60 6.29
CA LEU A 372 1.37 10.39 6.15
C LEU A 372 1.24 11.46 7.24
N GLY A 373 0.89 12.67 6.83
CA GLY A 373 0.44 13.68 7.78
C GLY A 373 -1.00 13.46 8.23
N ASP A 374 -1.37 14.10 9.32
CA ASP A 374 -2.74 14.10 9.85
C ASP A 374 -3.14 15.53 10.23
N PRO A 375 -3.85 16.25 9.34
CA PRO A 375 -4.27 17.63 9.61
C PRO A 375 -5.12 17.77 10.87
N ALA A 376 -5.93 16.74 11.21
CA ALA A 376 -6.80 16.79 12.39
C ALA A 376 -6.03 16.69 13.71
N LYS A 377 -4.83 16.10 13.67
CA LYS A 377 -3.91 15.99 14.80
C LYS A 377 -2.79 17.04 14.79
N GLY A 378 -2.74 17.91 13.75
CA GLY A 378 -1.64 18.87 13.57
C GLY A 378 -0.29 18.21 13.23
N VAL A 379 -0.32 17.04 12.58
CA VAL A 379 0.87 16.28 12.18
C VAL A 379 1.17 16.56 10.71
N ALA A 380 2.36 17.12 10.42
CA ALA A 380 2.85 17.34 9.07
C ALA A 380 3.19 16.02 8.37
N GLY A 381 3.08 15.98 7.03
CA GLY A 381 3.66 14.90 6.24
C GLY A 381 5.20 14.87 6.39
N SER A 382 5.82 13.71 6.24
CA SER A 382 7.27 13.62 6.40
C SER A 382 7.87 12.61 5.44
N VAL A 383 8.91 13.02 4.72
CA VAL A 383 9.83 12.08 4.10
C VAL A 383 10.81 11.62 5.17
N VAL A 384 10.78 10.35 5.49
CA VAL A 384 11.59 9.77 6.56
C VAL A 384 12.78 9.02 6.01
N VAL A 385 13.96 9.33 6.54
CA VAL A 385 15.26 8.83 6.09
C VAL A 385 15.82 7.86 7.11
N GLY A 386 15.93 6.59 6.75
CA GLY A 386 16.52 5.54 7.58
C GLY A 386 18.04 5.65 7.66
N THR A 387 18.64 4.99 8.65
CA THR A 387 20.09 5.05 8.92
C THR A 387 20.98 4.60 7.77
N HIS A 388 20.48 3.79 6.88
CA HIS A 388 21.29 3.28 5.76
C HIS A 388 21.12 4.10 4.46
N SER A 389 20.20 5.07 4.43
CA SER A 389 19.88 5.83 3.21
C SER A 389 21.06 6.67 2.68
N TYR A 390 21.99 7.11 3.53
CA TYR A 390 23.19 7.82 3.09
C TYR A 390 24.14 6.95 2.22
N ARG A 391 23.89 5.65 2.15
CA ARG A 391 24.60 4.73 1.25
C ARG A 391 24.00 4.67 -0.14
N GLU A 392 22.85 5.31 -0.34
CA GLU A 392 22.28 5.52 -1.67
C GLU A 392 22.98 6.70 -2.35
N PRO A 393 23.18 6.65 -3.67
CA PRO A 393 23.92 7.70 -4.36
C PRO A 393 23.16 9.02 -4.41
N LEU A 394 23.85 10.12 -4.15
CA LEU A 394 23.29 11.48 -4.14
C LEU A 394 22.69 11.91 -5.48
N PHE A 395 23.16 11.38 -6.59
CA PHE A 395 22.59 11.70 -7.90
C PHE A 395 21.18 11.10 -8.11
N SER A 396 20.77 10.13 -7.32
CA SER A 396 19.40 9.59 -7.32
C SER A 396 18.47 10.34 -6.37
N LEU A 397 19.02 11.14 -5.45
CA LEU A 397 18.27 11.84 -4.41
C LEU A 397 17.19 12.79 -4.94
N PRO A 398 17.42 13.59 -6.02
CA PRO A 398 16.37 14.45 -6.57
C PRO A 398 15.14 13.64 -7.02
N SER A 399 15.35 12.50 -7.68
CA SER A 399 14.25 11.62 -8.10
C SER A 399 13.45 11.08 -6.92
N TRP A 400 14.14 10.63 -5.88
CA TRP A 400 13.51 10.13 -4.67
C TRP A 400 12.71 11.21 -3.92
N ILE A 401 13.22 12.44 -3.84
CA ILE A 401 12.50 13.57 -3.22
C ILE A 401 11.26 13.97 -4.03
N LEU A 402 11.34 13.95 -5.36
CA LEU A 402 10.16 14.17 -6.22
C LEU A 402 9.10 13.08 -6.03
N HIS A 403 9.50 11.85 -5.78
CA HIS A 403 8.63 10.70 -5.55
C HIS A 403 7.93 10.79 -4.17
N GLU A 404 8.72 10.87 -3.10
CA GLU A 404 8.20 10.80 -1.73
C GLU A 404 7.59 12.12 -1.25
N GLY A 405 8.17 13.24 -1.67
CA GLY A 405 7.76 14.58 -1.28
C GLY A 405 6.81 15.22 -2.30
N VAL A 406 7.25 16.37 -2.81
CA VAL A 406 6.50 17.13 -3.81
C VAL A 406 7.21 17.10 -5.17
N PRO A 407 6.46 16.97 -6.27
CA PRO A 407 5.02 16.88 -6.39
C PRO A 407 4.43 15.45 -6.25
N GLY A 408 5.21 14.48 -5.76
CA GLY A 408 4.81 13.07 -5.62
C GLY A 408 3.81 12.81 -4.49
N HIS A 409 4.13 11.85 -3.63
CA HIS A 409 3.21 11.35 -2.60
C HIS A 409 2.64 12.43 -1.70
N HIS A 410 3.49 13.33 -1.16
CA HIS A 410 2.99 14.37 -0.25
C HIS A 410 1.92 15.24 -0.92
N LEU A 411 2.20 15.77 -2.10
CA LEU A 411 1.25 16.67 -2.78
C LEU A 411 -0.08 15.96 -3.08
N GLN A 412 -0.02 14.78 -3.69
CA GLN A 412 -1.22 14.04 -4.09
C GLN A 412 -2.06 13.61 -2.89
N ILE A 413 -1.43 13.06 -1.84
CA ILE A 413 -2.14 12.53 -0.67
C ILE A 413 -2.69 13.66 0.20
N ALA A 414 -1.92 14.73 0.42
CA ALA A 414 -2.37 15.86 1.22
C ALA A 414 -3.56 16.58 0.58
N LEU A 415 -3.57 16.77 -0.75
CA LEU A 415 -4.73 17.33 -1.47
C LEU A 415 -5.96 16.44 -1.31
N ALA A 416 -5.83 15.11 -1.44
CA ALA A 416 -6.93 14.18 -1.22
C ALA A 416 -7.46 14.25 0.22
N GLN A 417 -6.58 14.34 1.23
CA GLN A 417 -6.97 14.48 2.63
C GLN A 417 -7.75 15.77 2.92
N GLU A 418 -7.49 16.85 2.19
CA GLU A 418 -8.16 18.14 2.34
C GLU A 418 -9.58 18.17 1.76
N ARG A 419 -9.97 17.21 0.93
CA ARG A 419 -11.30 17.07 0.34
C ARG A 419 -12.33 16.55 1.36
N SER A 420 -12.72 17.40 2.30
CA SER A 420 -13.69 17.03 3.36
C SER A 420 -15.10 16.71 2.85
N ASP A 421 -15.41 17.09 1.62
CA ASP A 421 -16.65 16.80 0.89
C ASP A 421 -16.68 15.37 0.33
N LEU A 422 -15.53 14.71 0.16
CA LEU A 422 -15.46 13.32 -0.25
C LEU A 422 -15.52 12.36 0.95
N PRO A 423 -16.12 11.17 0.79
CA PRO A 423 -16.13 10.16 1.85
C PRO A 423 -14.71 9.70 2.23
N PRO A 424 -14.51 9.28 3.50
CA PRO A 424 -13.18 8.88 3.99
C PRO A 424 -12.47 7.86 3.12
N PHE A 425 -13.18 6.86 2.59
CA PHE A 425 -12.55 5.83 1.75
C PHE A 425 -11.97 6.41 0.44
N ARG A 426 -12.55 7.46 -0.15
CA ARG A 426 -11.98 8.13 -1.33
C ARG A 426 -10.73 8.94 -1.00
N ARG A 427 -10.66 9.51 0.19
CA ARG A 427 -9.54 10.36 0.64
C ARG A 427 -8.33 9.60 1.13
N LYS A 428 -8.54 8.35 1.57
CA LYS A 428 -7.52 7.50 2.22
C LYS A 428 -7.26 6.20 1.46
N ASP A 429 -7.92 6.01 0.33
CA ASP A 429 -7.77 4.76 -0.43
C ASP A 429 -6.36 4.67 -1.03
N ASP A 430 -5.79 3.48 -0.94
CA ASP A 430 -4.57 3.13 -1.65
C ASP A 430 -4.94 2.37 -2.93
N VAL A 431 -5.11 3.11 -4.02
CA VAL A 431 -5.13 2.56 -5.35
C VAL A 431 -3.70 2.61 -5.87
N THR A 432 -2.91 1.59 -5.54
CA THR A 432 -1.45 1.55 -5.70
C THR A 432 -0.99 1.99 -7.09
N ALA A 433 -1.68 1.57 -8.18
CA ALA A 433 -1.32 1.99 -9.54
C ALA A 433 -1.49 3.50 -9.77
N PHE A 434 -2.44 4.14 -9.10
CA PHE A 434 -2.61 5.59 -9.19
C PHE A 434 -1.56 6.31 -8.35
N VAL A 435 -1.41 5.93 -7.09
CA VAL A 435 -0.52 6.59 -6.12
C VAL A 435 0.94 6.48 -6.55
N GLU A 436 1.39 5.27 -6.86
CA GLU A 436 2.76 5.01 -7.31
C GLU A 436 3.01 5.48 -8.75
N GLY A 437 2.02 5.33 -9.60
CA GLY A 437 2.08 5.85 -10.97
C GLY A 437 2.24 7.36 -11.01
N TRP A 438 1.52 8.08 -10.15
CA TRP A 438 1.67 9.52 -9.97
C TRP A 438 3.05 9.90 -9.46
N ALA A 439 3.58 9.19 -8.46
CA ALA A 439 4.90 9.46 -7.91
C ALA A 439 6.02 9.24 -8.97
N LEU A 440 5.92 8.21 -9.80
CA LEU A 440 6.84 8.01 -10.93
C LEU A 440 6.67 9.09 -12.02
N TYR A 441 5.45 9.51 -12.30
CA TYR A 441 5.19 10.63 -13.19
C TYR A 441 5.81 11.93 -12.65
N ALA A 442 5.76 12.16 -11.33
CA ALA A 442 6.42 13.29 -10.68
C ALA A 442 7.95 13.27 -10.86
N GLU A 443 8.59 12.10 -10.75
CA GLU A 443 10.02 11.94 -11.08
C GLU A 443 10.31 12.38 -12.52
N ARG A 444 9.48 11.96 -13.48
CA ARG A 444 9.61 12.34 -14.89
C ARG A 444 9.38 13.83 -15.11
N LEU A 445 8.35 14.41 -14.47
CA LEU A 445 8.03 15.83 -14.54
C LEU A 445 9.20 16.70 -14.07
N GLY A 446 10.03 16.19 -13.16
CA GLY A 446 11.24 16.85 -12.68
C GLY A 446 12.22 17.25 -13.78
N GLU A 447 12.23 16.58 -14.94
CA GLU A 447 13.03 17.02 -16.10
C GLU A 447 12.51 18.34 -16.68
N GLU A 448 11.20 18.40 -16.90
CA GLU A 448 10.54 19.61 -17.43
C GLU A 448 10.62 20.77 -16.41
N MET A 449 10.57 20.46 -15.13
CA MET A 449 10.73 21.42 -14.03
C MET A 449 12.17 21.92 -13.87
N GLY A 450 13.17 21.31 -14.55
CA GLY A 450 14.59 21.65 -14.41
C GLY A 450 15.18 21.29 -13.06
N VAL A 451 14.64 20.25 -12.40
CA VAL A 451 15.13 19.81 -11.09
C VAL A 451 16.47 19.11 -11.19
N TYR A 452 16.71 18.34 -12.26
CA TYR A 452 17.96 17.62 -12.50
C TYR A 452 19.01 18.55 -13.09
N ARG A 453 20.08 18.82 -12.35
CA ARG A 453 21.06 19.87 -12.63
C ARG A 453 22.19 19.44 -13.55
N ASP A 454 22.47 18.14 -13.59
CA ASP A 454 23.58 17.60 -14.35
C ASP A 454 23.26 16.22 -14.95
N PRO A 455 24.12 15.69 -15.83
CA PRO A 455 23.91 14.37 -16.43
C PRO A 455 23.87 13.22 -15.42
N TYR A 456 24.51 13.32 -14.26
CA TYR A 456 24.47 12.27 -13.22
C TYR A 456 23.09 12.23 -12.56
N GLU A 457 22.49 13.37 -12.22
CA GLU A 457 21.14 13.43 -11.67
C GLU A 457 20.09 12.91 -12.68
N ARG A 458 20.25 13.23 -13.98
CA ARG A 458 19.43 12.64 -15.05
C ARG A 458 19.61 11.12 -15.12
N PHE A 459 20.85 10.64 -15.04
CA PHE A 459 21.13 9.21 -15.00
C PHE A 459 20.49 8.55 -13.78
N GLY A 460 20.54 9.18 -12.61
CA GLY A 460 19.90 8.70 -11.38
C GLY A 460 18.40 8.49 -11.54
N ARG A 461 17.71 9.46 -12.16
CA ARG A 461 16.28 9.31 -12.50
C ARG A 461 16.04 8.13 -13.43
N LEU A 462 16.84 8.01 -14.49
CA LEU A 462 16.71 6.89 -15.44
C LEU A 462 16.99 5.55 -14.78
N ALA A 463 17.97 5.48 -13.87
CA ALA A 463 18.26 4.27 -13.09
C ALA A 463 17.09 3.87 -12.19
N PHE A 464 16.40 4.82 -11.56
CA PHE A 464 15.17 4.56 -10.82
C PHE A 464 14.03 4.12 -11.74
N ASN A 465 13.90 4.75 -12.90
CA ASN A 465 12.84 4.42 -13.84
C ASN A 465 13.04 3.02 -14.47
N VAL A 466 14.28 2.64 -14.85
CA VAL A 466 14.56 1.28 -15.35
C VAL A 466 14.40 0.23 -14.27
N TRP A 467 14.68 0.55 -13.01
CA TRP A 467 14.37 -0.34 -11.89
C TRP A 467 12.88 -0.73 -11.89
N ARG A 468 11.96 0.26 -12.02
CA ARG A 468 10.52 0.00 -12.08
C ARG A 468 10.10 -0.74 -13.37
N ALA A 469 10.79 -0.54 -14.47
CA ALA A 469 10.58 -1.33 -15.68
C ALA A 469 11.04 -2.79 -15.51
N CYS A 470 12.18 -3.03 -14.84
CA CYS A 470 12.66 -4.37 -14.49
C CYS A 470 11.63 -5.15 -13.66
N ARG A 471 10.88 -4.46 -12.75
CA ARG A 471 9.82 -5.10 -11.94
C ARG A 471 8.79 -5.81 -12.80
N LEU A 472 8.39 -5.23 -13.94
CA LEU A 472 7.41 -5.85 -14.85
C LEU A 472 7.92 -7.18 -15.43
N VAL A 473 9.20 -7.24 -15.78
CA VAL A 473 9.81 -8.45 -16.34
C VAL A 473 10.09 -9.48 -15.24
N MET A 474 10.57 -9.03 -14.09
CA MET A 474 10.93 -9.91 -12.97
C MET A 474 9.69 -10.57 -12.35
N ASP A 475 8.66 -9.80 -12.08
CA ASP A 475 7.44 -10.28 -11.42
C ASP A 475 6.75 -11.35 -12.30
N VAL A 476 6.56 -11.05 -13.61
CA VAL A 476 6.00 -12.03 -14.55
C VAL A 476 6.94 -13.25 -14.72
N GLY A 477 8.24 -13.01 -14.79
CA GLY A 477 9.24 -14.08 -14.87
C GLY A 477 9.14 -15.05 -13.70
N ILE A 478 9.08 -14.55 -12.47
CA ILE A 478 8.98 -15.35 -11.25
C ILE A 478 7.61 -16.01 -11.15
N HIS A 479 6.53 -15.23 -11.28
CA HIS A 479 5.20 -15.67 -10.90
C HIS A 479 4.44 -16.40 -12.00
N TRP A 480 4.71 -16.11 -13.27
CA TRP A 480 4.02 -16.73 -14.40
C TRP A 480 4.87 -17.79 -15.10
N HIS A 481 6.15 -17.49 -15.33
CA HIS A 481 7.05 -18.41 -16.02
C HIS A 481 7.84 -19.33 -15.07
N GLY A 482 7.78 -19.12 -13.75
CA GLY A 482 8.52 -19.93 -12.76
C GLY A 482 10.04 -19.73 -12.80
N GLN A 483 10.50 -18.58 -13.29
CA GLN A 483 11.90 -18.22 -13.32
C GLN A 483 12.48 -18.16 -11.91
N ALA A 484 13.71 -18.61 -11.73
CA ALA A 484 14.37 -18.49 -10.44
C ALA A 484 14.58 -17.00 -10.05
N PRO A 485 14.29 -16.59 -8.81
CA PRO A 485 14.45 -15.20 -8.38
C PRO A 485 15.84 -14.62 -8.66
N ALA A 486 16.90 -15.37 -8.42
CA ALA A 486 18.28 -14.96 -8.71
C ALA A 486 18.56 -14.72 -10.22
N GLU A 487 17.81 -15.39 -11.11
CA GLU A 487 17.90 -15.12 -12.54
C GLU A 487 17.13 -13.84 -12.92
N ALA A 488 15.95 -13.64 -12.35
CA ALA A 488 15.15 -12.45 -12.56
C ALA A 488 15.89 -11.19 -12.06
N GLU A 489 16.61 -11.28 -10.94
CA GLU A 489 17.38 -10.21 -10.32
C GLU A 489 18.45 -9.59 -11.23
N ARG A 490 18.92 -10.30 -12.22
CA ARG A 490 19.93 -9.78 -13.16
C ARG A 490 19.53 -8.45 -13.80
N CYS A 491 18.24 -8.24 -14.05
CA CYS A 491 17.76 -6.97 -14.58
C CYS A 491 18.15 -5.80 -13.67
N LEU A 492 18.01 -5.95 -12.34
CA LEU A 492 18.39 -4.92 -11.37
C LEU A 492 19.90 -4.74 -11.31
N LEU A 493 20.64 -5.84 -11.21
CA LEU A 493 22.10 -5.81 -11.03
C LEU A 493 22.85 -5.22 -12.22
N GLU A 494 22.37 -5.48 -13.44
CA GLU A 494 23.02 -5.05 -14.66
C GLU A 494 22.63 -3.63 -15.10
N ARG A 495 21.45 -3.13 -14.67
CA ARG A 495 20.84 -1.91 -15.24
C ARG A 495 20.57 -0.80 -14.24
N THR A 496 20.79 -1.04 -12.94
CA THR A 496 20.57 -0.03 -11.91
C THR A 496 21.82 0.21 -11.09
N THR A 497 21.84 1.29 -10.32
CA THR A 497 22.91 1.57 -9.37
C THR A 497 22.65 0.98 -7.98
N LEU A 498 21.60 0.20 -7.82
CA LEU A 498 21.24 -0.40 -6.53
C LEU A 498 22.38 -1.22 -5.94
N PRO A 499 22.65 -1.08 -4.64
CA PRO A 499 23.52 -2.01 -3.92
C PRO A 499 23.00 -3.44 -4.01
N ARG A 500 23.89 -4.41 -3.98
CA ARG A 500 23.52 -5.84 -4.04
C ARG A 500 22.48 -6.21 -2.97
N ALA A 501 22.67 -5.76 -1.74
CA ALA A 501 21.73 -6.04 -0.64
C ALA A 501 20.33 -5.48 -0.90
N THR A 502 20.22 -4.33 -1.56
CA THR A 502 18.92 -3.73 -1.96
C THR A 502 18.28 -4.56 -3.07
N ALA A 503 19.06 -5.04 -4.06
CA ALA A 503 18.54 -5.90 -5.11
C ALA A 503 18.03 -7.25 -4.55
N ASP A 504 18.79 -7.88 -3.64
CA ASP A 504 18.38 -9.11 -2.94
C ASP A 504 17.07 -8.91 -2.15
N TYR A 505 16.97 -7.80 -1.39
CA TYR A 505 15.75 -7.45 -0.64
C TYR A 505 14.54 -7.25 -1.57
N GLU A 506 14.70 -6.48 -2.64
CA GLU A 506 13.64 -6.21 -3.60
C GLU A 506 13.18 -7.50 -4.32
N THR A 507 14.12 -8.36 -4.68
CA THR A 507 13.81 -9.65 -5.30
C THR A 507 13.02 -10.55 -4.36
N ALA A 508 13.37 -10.58 -3.07
CA ALA A 508 12.60 -11.30 -2.06
C ALA A 508 11.19 -10.67 -1.88
N ARG A 509 11.07 -9.33 -1.90
CA ARG A 509 9.81 -8.62 -1.82
C ARG A 509 8.90 -8.96 -3.01
N TYR A 510 9.42 -8.92 -4.24
CA TYR A 510 8.62 -9.30 -5.41
C TYR A 510 8.20 -10.76 -5.35
N THR A 511 9.07 -11.66 -4.90
CA THR A 511 8.75 -13.09 -4.72
C THR A 511 7.63 -13.32 -3.69
N ALA A 512 7.59 -12.53 -2.62
CA ALA A 512 6.61 -12.67 -1.55
C ALA A 512 5.29 -11.97 -1.82
N TRP A 513 5.28 -10.93 -2.67
CA TRP A 513 4.13 -10.08 -2.93
C TRP A 513 3.84 -9.96 -4.44
N PRO A 514 3.25 -11.00 -5.05
CA PRO A 514 3.01 -11.07 -6.49
C PRO A 514 2.20 -9.89 -7.02
N ALA A 515 2.60 -9.38 -8.17
CA ALA A 515 1.97 -8.32 -8.95
C ALA A 515 1.95 -6.91 -8.31
N GLN A 516 2.28 -6.73 -7.02
CA GLN A 516 2.29 -5.40 -6.41
C GLN A 516 3.28 -4.47 -7.12
N ALA A 517 4.46 -4.98 -7.41
CA ALA A 517 5.53 -4.21 -8.04
C ALA A 517 5.21 -3.71 -9.47
N LEU A 518 4.20 -4.28 -10.12
CA LEU A 518 3.74 -3.90 -11.48
C LEU A 518 3.04 -2.55 -11.49
N ALA A 519 2.37 -2.20 -10.39
CA ALA A 519 1.52 -1.02 -10.25
C ALA A 519 2.24 0.28 -10.61
N TYR A 520 3.48 0.42 -10.20
CA TYR A 520 4.34 1.59 -10.39
C TYR A 520 4.47 2.01 -11.86
N LYS A 521 5.08 1.15 -12.65
CA LYS A 521 5.39 1.47 -14.05
C LYS A 521 4.14 1.49 -14.94
N ILE A 522 3.21 0.59 -14.70
CA ILE A 522 1.92 0.58 -15.41
C ILE A 522 1.16 1.88 -15.13
N GLY A 523 1.13 2.33 -13.88
CA GLY A 523 0.50 3.58 -13.49
C GLY A 523 1.13 4.80 -14.15
N GLU A 524 2.48 4.91 -14.12
CA GLU A 524 3.20 5.99 -14.80
C GLU A 524 2.87 6.07 -16.29
N LEU A 525 2.98 4.94 -16.98
CA LEU A 525 2.71 4.88 -18.42
C LEU A 525 1.29 5.29 -18.76
N HIS A 526 0.33 4.91 -17.92
CA HIS A 526 -1.06 5.28 -18.09
C HIS A 526 -1.27 6.80 -17.92
N ILE A 527 -0.70 7.40 -16.87
CA ILE A 527 -0.78 8.86 -16.62
C ILE A 527 -0.12 9.65 -17.75
N VAL A 528 1.05 9.19 -18.23
CA VAL A 528 1.72 9.79 -19.39
C VAL A 528 0.84 9.74 -20.63
N ALA A 529 0.19 8.60 -20.90
CA ALA A 529 -0.71 8.46 -22.04
C ALA A 529 -1.95 9.36 -21.92
N LEU A 530 -2.51 9.52 -20.72
CA LEU A 530 -3.62 10.47 -20.44
C LEU A 530 -3.20 11.92 -20.77
N ARG A 531 -2.02 12.32 -20.30
CA ARG A 531 -1.47 13.65 -20.59
C ARG A 531 -1.28 13.87 -22.10
N GLN A 532 -0.61 12.95 -22.79
CA GLN A 532 -0.38 13.04 -24.23
C GLN A 532 -1.69 13.15 -25.02
N ARG A 533 -2.72 12.41 -24.60
CA ARG A 533 -4.05 12.49 -25.22
C ARG A 533 -4.69 13.87 -24.97
N ALA A 534 -4.60 14.40 -23.76
CA ALA A 534 -5.11 15.74 -23.46
C ALA A 534 -4.37 16.84 -24.26
N GLU A 535 -3.04 16.75 -24.36
CA GLU A 535 -2.22 17.63 -25.18
C GLU A 535 -2.63 17.57 -26.67
N ALA A 536 -2.82 16.36 -27.20
CA ALA A 536 -3.22 16.18 -28.59
C ALA A 536 -4.64 16.71 -28.88
N GLN A 537 -5.59 16.54 -27.95
CA GLN A 537 -6.98 16.95 -28.14
C GLN A 537 -7.17 18.46 -27.97
N LEU A 538 -6.49 19.09 -27.03
CA LEU A 538 -6.64 20.51 -26.72
C LEU A 538 -5.64 21.40 -27.48
N GLY A 539 -4.54 20.85 -28.00
CA GLY A 539 -3.52 21.62 -28.73
C GLY A 539 -3.04 22.83 -27.93
N THR A 540 -3.16 24.03 -28.52
CA THR A 540 -2.74 25.28 -27.87
C THR A 540 -3.60 25.70 -26.69
N ALA A 541 -4.75 25.08 -26.45
CA ALA A 541 -5.61 25.32 -25.29
C ALA A 541 -5.26 24.41 -24.11
N PHE A 542 -4.31 23.49 -24.26
CA PHE A 542 -3.86 22.62 -23.18
C PHE A 542 -3.15 23.45 -22.10
N ASP A 543 -3.61 23.29 -20.86
CA ASP A 543 -2.95 23.83 -19.67
C ASP A 543 -2.55 22.70 -18.74
N LEU A 544 -1.24 22.51 -18.55
CA LEU A 544 -0.70 21.42 -17.76
C LEU A 544 -1.08 21.51 -16.28
N ARG A 545 -1.20 22.71 -15.73
CA ARG A 545 -1.63 22.93 -14.34
C ARG A 545 -3.04 22.43 -14.12
N SER A 546 -3.95 22.77 -15.04
CA SER A 546 -5.35 22.31 -15.01
C SER A 546 -5.46 20.81 -15.18
N PHE A 547 -4.58 20.19 -16.01
CA PHE A 547 -4.53 18.73 -16.16
C PHE A 547 -4.10 18.06 -14.86
N HIS A 548 -3.03 18.54 -14.22
CA HIS A 548 -2.54 18.00 -12.96
C HIS A 548 -3.62 18.11 -11.86
N ASP A 549 -4.16 19.33 -11.68
CA ASP A 549 -5.21 19.57 -10.69
C ASP A 549 -6.39 18.64 -10.91
N ARG A 550 -6.83 18.47 -12.17
CA ARG A 550 -7.96 17.60 -12.48
C ARG A 550 -7.69 16.14 -12.20
N LEU A 551 -6.47 15.67 -12.46
CA LEU A 551 -6.13 14.26 -12.27
C LEU A 551 -6.12 13.86 -10.78
N ILE A 552 -5.62 14.75 -9.88
CA ILE A 552 -5.36 14.38 -8.48
C ILE A 552 -6.37 14.91 -7.46
N ASP A 553 -7.22 15.88 -7.84
CA ASP A 553 -8.13 16.60 -6.92
C ASP A 553 -9.17 15.68 -6.27
N ASP A 554 -9.62 14.66 -6.97
CA ASP A 554 -10.69 13.78 -6.51
C ASP A 554 -10.21 12.51 -5.80
N GLY A 555 -8.93 12.50 -5.41
CA GLY A 555 -8.29 11.38 -4.70
C GLY A 555 -7.89 10.22 -5.62
N PRO A 556 -7.21 9.20 -5.07
CA PRO A 556 -6.76 8.05 -5.85
C PRO A 556 -7.94 7.24 -6.40
N MET A 557 -7.81 6.78 -7.63
CA MET A 557 -8.84 6.00 -8.31
C MET A 557 -8.25 4.97 -9.27
N PRO A 558 -9.00 3.92 -9.64
CA PRO A 558 -8.58 2.98 -10.68
C PRO A 558 -8.25 3.70 -11.99
N LEU A 559 -7.23 3.23 -12.71
CA LEU A 559 -6.73 3.90 -13.91
C LEU A 559 -7.80 4.05 -15.00
N GLU A 560 -8.69 3.06 -15.16
CA GLU A 560 -9.82 3.20 -16.08
C GLU A 560 -10.81 4.29 -15.66
N LEU A 561 -11.02 4.45 -14.34
CA LEU A 561 -11.86 5.55 -13.83
C LEU A 561 -11.16 6.89 -14.04
N ALA A 562 -9.85 6.98 -13.80
CA ALA A 562 -9.05 8.16 -14.11
C ALA A 562 -9.13 8.54 -15.61
N THR A 563 -9.14 7.55 -16.50
CA THR A 563 -9.37 7.76 -17.94
C THR A 563 -10.70 8.44 -18.18
N ARG A 564 -11.80 7.87 -17.68
CA ARG A 564 -13.15 8.45 -17.85
C ARG A 564 -13.28 9.83 -17.22
N HIS A 565 -12.60 10.04 -16.10
CA HIS A 565 -12.56 11.31 -15.40
C HIS A 565 -11.90 12.42 -16.24
N ILE A 566 -10.78 12.12 -16.87
CA ILE A 566 -10.08 13.05 -17.78
C ILE A 566 -10.88 13.23 -19.09
N ASP A 567 -11.47 12.17 -19.65
CA ASP A 567 -12.31 12.28 -20.86
C ASP A 567 -13.48 13.24 -20.64
N ARG A 568 -14.21 13.09 -19.52
CA ARG A 568 -15.30 14.03 -19.16
C ARG A 568 -14.82 15.47 -19.04
N TRP A 569 -13.63 15.69 -18.51
CA TRP A 569 -13.04 17.03 -18.43
C TRP A 569 -12.71 17.59 -19.82
N LEU A 570 -12.13 16.78 -20.70
CA LEU A 570 -11.82 17.16 -22.07
C LEU A 570 -13.07 17.51 -22.87
N ASP A 571 -14.14 16.69 -22.75
CA ASP A 571 -15.41 16.92 -23.42
C ASP A 571 -16.06 18.25 -22.99
N ARG A 572 -16.01 18.59 -21.71
CA ARG A 572 -16.50 19.90 -21.21
C ARG A 572 -15.73 21.07 -21.81
N LEU A 573 -14.42 20.96 -21.91
CA LEU A 573 -13.60 22.01 -22.52
C LEU A 573 -13.87 22.14 -24.04
N ALA A 574 -14.05 21.04 -24.73
CA ALA A 574 -14.40 21.04 -26.16
C ALA A 574 -15.82 21.56 -26.42
N GLY A 575 -16.79 21.22 -25.58
CA GLY A 575 -18.18 21.69 -25.68
C GLY A 575 -18.41 23.16 -25.29
N GLY A 576 -17.51 23.72 -24.47
CA GLY A 576 -17.54 25.13 -24.04
C GLY A 576 -16.79 26.09 -24.98
N ALA A 577 -16.07 25.61 -25.99
CA ALA A 577 -15.41 26.47 -26.98
C ALA A 577 -16.49 27.08 -27.90
N PRO A 578 -16.62 28.42 -27.98
CA PRO A 578 -17.57 29.05 -28.92
C PRO A 578 -17.18 28.61 -30.33
N SER A 579 -18.15 28.00 -31.05
CA SER A 579 -17.98 27.66 -32.46
C SER A 579 -17.45 28.91 -33.19
N ARG A 580 -16.18 28.89 -33.64
CA ARG A 580 -15.69 29.88 -34.57
C ARG A 580 -16.58 29.77 -35.80
N LYS A 581 -17.57 30.65 -35.91
CA LYS A 581 -18.26 30.89 -37.18
C LYS A 581 -17.17 31.37 -38.17
N THR A 582 -16.81 30.48 -39.08
CA THR A 582 -16.11 30.85 -40.29
C THR A 582 -17.06 31.73 -41.11
N ASN A 583 -16.80 33.05 -41.11
CA ASN A 583 -17.31 33.94 -42.14
C ASN A 583 -16.40 33.87 -43.35
#